data_98396bddfaf07291fffeda4fdb2f0d3a
#
_entry.id   98396bddfaf07291fffeda4fdb2f0d3a
#
_cell.length_a   1.000
_cell.length_b   1.000
_cell.length_c   1.000
_cell.angle_alpha   90.00
_cell.angle_beta   90.00
_cell.angle_gamma   90.00
#
_symmetry.space_group_name_H-M   'P 1'
#
loop_
_entity.id
_entity.type
_entity.pdbx_description
1 polymer ?
#
loop_
_entity_poly.entity_id
_entity_poly.type
_entity_poly.pdbx_seq_one_letter_code
_entity_poly.pdbx_strand_id
1 'polypeptide(L)'
;MRLYEQDAINALLYGKIQRLSIKWNVCPECFHSPQNLIESYRLELPSYISNPPIVHYVGSIKPWHLECKHPFATEYDKYLAMPPYKEMRKTPFFKSYWEKRKFYLKKEIIKWLVKLGIK
;
A
#
# COMPACT_ATOMS: atom_id res chain seq x y z
N MET A 1 5.43 11.21 6.36
CA MET A 1 6.29 11.17 5.16
C MET A 1 5.87 12.32 4.29
N ARG A 2 6.75 13.25 3.97
CA ARG A 2 6.47 14.33 3.01
C ARG A 2 6.79 13.79 1.61
N LEU A 3 5.89 13.97 0.67
CA LEU A 3 6.02 13.55 -0.72
C LEU A 3 6.25 14.80 -1.57
N TYR A 4 7.43 15.40 -1.41
CA TYR A 4 7.75 16.70 -1.99
C TYR A 4 7.47 16.83 -3.49
N GLU A 5 7.76 15.77 -4.26
CA GLU A 5 7.48 15.74 -5.69
C GLU A 5 5.98 15.70 -5.98
N GLN A 6 5.20 14.94 -5.21
CA GLN A 6 3.74 14.89 -5.37
C GLN A 6 3.07 16.18 -4.90
N ASP A 7 3.58 16.78 -3.83
CA ASP A 7 3.10 18.07 -3.34
C ASP A 7 3.34 19.18 -4.38
N ALA A 8 4.52 19.18 -5.02
CA ALA A 8 4.85 20.12 -6.09
C ALA A 8 3.95 19.93 -7.33
N ILE A 9 3.75 18.69 -7.77
CA ILE A 9 2.86 18.38 -8.89
C ILE A 9 1.43 18.81 -8.59
N ASN A 10 0.92 18.52 -7.40
CA ASN A 10 -0.43 18.91 -6.99
C ASN A 10 -0.61 20.44 -6.95
N ALA A 11 0.41 21.17 -6.47
CA ALA A 11 0.37 22.63 -6.43
C ALA A 11 0.39 23.26 -7.84
N LEU A 12 1.28 22.76 -8.73
CA LEU A 12 1.45 23.29 -10.07
C LEU A 12 0.26 22.96 -11.00
N LEU A 13 -0.34 21.79 -10.81
CA LEU A 13 -1.45 21.29 -11.63
C LEU A 13 -2.81 21.42 -10.95
N TYR A 14 -2.92 22.20 -9.88
CA TYR A 14 -4.19 22.42 -9.19
C TYR A 14 -5.29 22.86 -10.18
N GLY A 15 -6.44 22.19 -10.14
CA GLY A 15 -7.55 22.41 -11.05
C GLY A 15 -7.37 21.90 -12.48
N LYS A 16 -6.20 21.34 -12.84
CA LYS A 16 -5.89 20.75 -14.16
C LYS A 16 -5.77 19.22 -14.13
N ILE A 17 -5.91 18.61 -12.95
CA ILE A 17 -5.80 17.16 -12.78
C ILE A 17 -7.18 16.53 -12.91
N GLN A 18 -7.31 15.58 -13.84
CA GLN A 18 -8.49 14.74 -13.93
C GLN A 18 -8.30 13.52 -13.02
N ARG A 19 -9.29 13.27 -12.17
CA ARG A 19 -9.29 12.13 -11.26
C ARG A 19 -9.72 10.87 -12.02
N LEU A 20 -8.92 9.83 -11.92
CA LEU A 20 -9.24 8.50 -12.46
C LEU A 20 -10.05 7.68 -11.45
N SER A 21 -10.75 6.64 -11.94
CA SER A 21 -11.38 5.62 -11.11
C SER A 21 -10.36 4.91 -10.23
N ILE A 22 -10.77 4.54 -9.00
CA ILE A 22 -9.92 3.83 -8.03
C ILE A 22 -9.39 2.49 -8.56
N LYS A 23 -10.06 1.86 -9.52
CA LYS A 23 -9.63 0.60 -10.15
C LYS A 23 -8.22 0.63 -10.72
N TRP A 24 -7.74 1.82 -11.12
CA TRP A 24 -6.42 2.01 -11.70
C TRP A 24 -5.30 2.16 -10.66
N ASN A 25 -5.65 2.18 -9.37
CA ASN A 25 -4.67 2.32 -8.29
C ASN A 25 -5.19 1.73 -6.98
N VAL A 26 -5.58 0.45 -6.98
CA VAL A 26 -6.06 -0.22 -5.77
C VAL A 26 -4.88 -0.49 -4.84
N CYS A 27 -4.81 0.28 -3.77
CA CYS A 27 -3.71 0.29 -2.80
C CYS A 27 -4.14 -0.34 -1.46
N PRO A 28 -3.22 -0.60 -0.51
CA PRO A 28 -3.53 -1.24 0.77
C PRO A 28 -4.63 -0.57 1.59
N GLU A 29 -4.80 0.75 1.47
CA GLU A 29 -5.86 1.50 2.15
C GLU A 29 -7.25 1.03 1.73
N CYS A 30 -7.41 0.60 0.47
CA CYS A 30 -8.67 0.06 -0.04
C CYS A 30 -9.13 -1.19 0.72
N PHE A 31 -8.19 -1.96 1.30
CA PHE A 31 -8.47 -3.19 2.05
C PHE A 31 -8.53 -2.98 3.56
N HIS A 32 -7.67 -2.10 4.09
CA HIS A 32 -7.48 -1.95 5.53
C HIS A 32 -8.26 -0.79 6.13
N SER A 33 -8.53 0.26 5.36
CA SER A 33 -9.15 1.48 5.86
C SER A 33 -9.99 2.18 4.78
N PRO A 34 -10.94 1.46 4.14
CA PRO A 34 -11.74 2.03 3.04
C PRO A 34 -12.53 3.26 3.44
N GLN A 35 -12.86 3.40 4.73
CA GLN A 35 -13.54 4.58 5.27
C GLN A 35 -12.73 5.88 5.13
N ASN A 36 -11.40 5.80 4.96
CA ASN A 36 -10.53 6.96 4.77
C ASN A 36 -10.48 7.43 3.30
N LEU A 37 -11.04 6.65 2.39
CA LEU A 37 -11.16 7.04 0.98
C LEU A 37 -12.24 8.11 0.82
N ILE A 38 -12.08 8.96 -0.18
CA ILE A 38 -13.14 9.89 -0.60
C ILE A 38 -14.37 9.10 -1.02
N GLU A 39 -15.54 9.71 -0.87
CA GLU A 39 -16.83 9.04 -1.07
C GLU A 39 -16.96 8.40 -2.46
N SER A 40 -16.59 9.11 -3.52
CA SER A 40 -16.65 8.58 -4.90
C SER A 40 -15.86 7.28 -5.06
N TYR A 41 -14.66 7.18 -4.47
CA TYR A 41 -13.85 5.97 -4.51
C TYR A 41 -14.44 4.84 -3.64
N ARG A 42 -15.02 5.20 -2.51
CA ARG A 42 -15.69 4.26 -1.60
C ARG A 42 -16.90 3.60 -2.26
N LEU A 43 -17.65 4.33 -3.05
CA LEU A 43 -18.79 3.81 -3.81
C LEU A 43 -18.37 2.91 -4.98
N GLU A 44 -17.26 3.20 -5.65
CA GLU A 44 -16.73 2.38 -6.74
C GLU A 44 -16.04 1.08 -6.25
N LEU A 45 -15.42 1.13 -5.08
CA LEU A 45 -14.51 0.08 -4.59
C LEU A 45 -15.11 -1.34 -4.60
N PRO A 46 -16.36 -1.57 -4.17
CA PRO A 46 -16.95 -2.91 -4.14
C PRO A 46 -16.93 -3.63 -5.49
N SER A 47 -16.98 -2.88 -6.59
CA SER A 47 -16.96 -3.44 -7.95
C SER A 47 -15.58 -3.95 -8.38
N TYR A 48 -14.51 -3.54 -7.71
CA TYR A 48 -13.14 -3.82 -8.15
C TYR A 48 -12.25 -4.47 -7.10
N ILE A 49 -12.68 -4.50 -5.82
CA ILE A 49 -11.83 -4.94 -4.72
C ILE A 49 -11.42 -6.41 -4.81
N SER A 50 -12.28 -7.26 -5.39
CA SER A 50 -12.02 -8.70 -5.53
C SER A 50 -11.13 -9.04 -6.74
N ASN A 51 -11.16 -8.21 -7.78
CA ASN A 51 -10.38 -8.42 -9.01
C ASN A 51 -9.96 -7.08 -9.61
N PRO A 52 -9.03 -6.36 -8.97
CA PRO A 52 -8.61 -5.05 -9.42
C PRO A 52 -7.74 -5.15 -10.68
N PRO A 53 -7.96 -4.31 -11.72
CA PRO A 53 -7.10 -4.25 -12.90
C PRO A 53 -5.65 -3.89 -12.58
N ILE A 54 -5.43 -3.00 -11.58
CA ILE A 54 -4.10 -2.62 -11.12
C ILE A 54 -4.05 -2.64 -9.60
N VAL A 55 -3.12 -3.41 -9.05
CA VAL A 55 -2.78 -3.45 -7.62
C VAL A 55 -1.50 -2.66 -7.37
N HIS A 56 -1.56 -1.68 -6.49
CA HIS A 56 -0.42 -0.88 -6.11
C HIS A 56 0.07 -1.26 -4.71
N TYR A 57 1.21 -1.93 -4.63
CA TYR A 57 1.84 -2.33 -3.36
C TYR A 57 2.57 -1.15 -2.72
N VAL A 58 1.81 -0.27 -2.07
CA VAL A 58 2.34 0.89 -1.32
C VAL A 58 2.90 0.43 0.02
N GLY A 59 3.88 1.17 0.54
CA GLY A 59 4.48 0.94 1.85
C GLY A 59 5.83 0.21 1.77
N SER A 60 6.44 0.02 2.94
CA SER A 60 7.81 -0.52 3.06
C SER A 60 7.86 -2.03 2.81
N ILE A 61 6.86 -2.78 3.27
CA ILE A 61 6.80 -4.23 3.11
C ILE A 61 6.13 -4.53 1.77
N LYS A 62 6.90 -5.10 0.86
CA LYS A 62 6.53 -5.37 -0.53
C LYS A 62 6.23 -6.87 -0.75
N PRO A 63 5.60 -7.28 -1.86
CA PRO A 63 5.27 -8.68 -2.11
C PRO A 63 6.47 -9.63 -2.17
N TRP A 64 7.67 -9.12 -2.44
CA TRP A 64 8.91 -9.89 -2.37
C TRP A 64 9.49 -10.06 -0.97
N HIS A 65 8.82 -9.54 0.06
CA HIS A 65 9.18 -9.80 1.45
C HIS A 65 8.31 -10.89 2.06
N LEU A 66 8.91 -11.75 2.90
CA LEU A 66 8.20 -12.84 3.58
C LEU A 66 7.07 -12.34 4.48
N GLU A 67 7.20 -11.12 5.01
CA GLU A 67 6.20 -10.51 5.90
C GLU A 67 5.05 -9.82 5.18
N CYS A 68 4.99 -9.87 3.85
CA CYS A 68 3.92 -9.24 3.10
C CYS A 68 2.57 -9.89 3.41
N LYS A 69 1.64 -9.09 3.92
CA LYS A 69 0.26 -9.49 4.25
C LYS A 69 -0.76 -8.87 3.29
N HIS A 70 -0.32 -8.39 2.14
CA HIS A 70 -1.23 -7.83 1.15
C HIS A 70 -2.14 -8.93 0.58
N PRO A 71 -3.47 -8.73 0.42
CA PRO A 71 -4.38 -9.74 -0.12
C PRO A 71 -3.95 -10.34 -1.46
N PHE A 72 -3.32 -9.52 -2.31
CA PHE A 72 -2.81 -9.93 -3.62
C PHE A 72 -1.30 -10.27 -3.62
N ALA A 73 -0.69 -10.58 -2.49
CA ALA A 73 0.72 -10.98 -2.45
C ALA A 73 0.99 -12.25 -3.26
N THR A 74 0.01 -13.16 -3.34
CA THR A 74 0.08 -14.40 -4.13
C THR A 74 0.14 -14.16 -5.64
N GLU A 75 -0.37 -13.03 -6.13
CA GLU A 75 -0.22 -12.68 -7.54
C GLU A 75 1.26 -12.48 -7.92
N TYR A 76 2.04 -11.87 -7.03
CA TYR A 76 3.48 -11.77 -7.21
C TYR A 76 4.16 -13.15 -7.28
N ASP A 77 3.68 -14.12 -6.48
CA ASP A 77 4.25 -15.47 -6.46
C ASP A 77 4.06 -16.20 -7.80
N LYS A 78 2.97 -15.94 -8.52
CA LYS A 78 2.75 -16.49 -9.86
C LYS A 78 3.83 -16.03 -10.85
N TYR A 79 4.20 -14.74 -10.80
CA TYR A 79 5.27 -14.20 -11.65
C TYR A 79 6.65 -14.68 -11.20
N LEU A 80 6.86 -14.82 -9.89
CA LEU A 80 8.11 -15.34 -9.34
C LEU A 80 8.38 -16.78 -9.78
N ALA A 81 7.32 -17.59 -10.02
CA ALA A 81 7.45 -18.94 -10.49
C ALA A 81 7.80 -19.06 -12.00
N MET A 82 7.71 -17.96 -12.76
CA MET A 82 7.99 -17.97 -14.20
C MET A 82 9.49 -17.87 -14.48
N PRO A 83 10.01 -18.50 -15.54
CA PRO A 83 11.34 -18.20 -16.05
C PRO A 83 11.42 -16.73 -16.52
N PRO A 84 12.52 -16.01 -16.27
CA PRO A 84 13.78 -16.42 -15.63
C PRO A 84 13.81 -16.26 -14.08
N TYR A 85 12.66 -16.00 -13.43
CA TYR A 85 12.59 -15.59 -12.01
C TYR A 85 12.51 -16.75 -11.02
N LYS A 86 12.34 -18.00 -11.48
CA LYS A 86 12.12 -19.16 -10.63
C LYS A 86 13.22 -19.45 -9.59
N GLU A 87 14.43 -18.93 -9.83
CA GLU A 87 15.56 -19.04 -8.88
C GLU A 87 15.53 -17.97 -7.79
N MET A 88 14.74 -16.93 -7.98
CA MET A 88 14.59 -15.88 -6.96
C MET A 88 13.78 -16.38 -5.77
N ARG A 89 14.07 -15.85 -4.60
CA ARG A 89 13.36 -16.17 -3.36
C ARG A 89 12.91 -14.90 -2.67
N LYS A 90 11.78 -14.98 -1.99
CA LYS A 90 11.38 -13.91 -1.09
C LYS A 90 12.40 -13.74 0.02
N THR A 91 12.68 -12.50 0.35
CA THR A 91 13.63 -12.15 1.41
C THR A 91 12.90 -11.62 2.64
N PRO A 92 13.44 -11.81 3.85
CA PRO A 92 12.90 -11.17 5.04
C PRO A 92 13.09 -9.65 4.94
N PHE A 93 12.04 -8.89 5.27
CA PHE A 93 12.14 -7.43 5.38
C PHE A 93 12.93 -7.01 6.62
N PHE A 94 12.75 -7.73 7.72
CA PHE A 94 13.44 -7.46 8.98
C PHE A 94 14.67 -8.35 9.13
N LYS A 95 15.81 -7.74 9.46
CA LYS A 95 17.07 -8.47 9.71
C LYS A 95 17.07 -9.19 11.04
N SER A 96 16.22 -8.80 12.00
CA SER A 96 16.13 -9.41 13.31
C SER A 96 14.73 -9.31 13.92
N TYR A 97 14.46 -10.17 14.90
CA TYR A 97 13.23 -10.12 15.71
C TYR A 97 13.03 -8.76 16.37
N TRP A 98 14.09 -8.16 16.89
CA TRP A 98 14.03 -6.88 17.59
C TRP A 98 13.70 -5.71 16.63
N GLU A 99 14.23 -5.74 15.42
CA GLU A 99 13.88 -4.77 14.38
C GLU A 99 12.39 -4.84 14.03
N LYS A 100 11.87 -6.04 13.84
CA LYS A 100 10.45 -6.30 13.61
C LYS A 100 9.59 -5.77 14.75
N ARG A 101 9.96 -6.06 16.00
CA ARG A 101 9.23 -5.62 17.20
C ARG A 101 9.23 -4.09 17.30
N LYS A 102 10.37 -3.43 17.12
CA LYS A 102 10.48 -1.97 17.11
C LYS A 102 9.59 -1.32 16.04
N PHE A 103 9.59 -1.89 14.84
CA PHE A 103 8.77 -1.39 13.73
C PHE A 103 7.27 -1.41 14.05
N TYR A 104 6.76 -2.52 14.56
CA TYR A 104 5.33 -2.63 14.90
C TYR A 104 4.98 -1.78 16.13
N LEU A 105 5.83 -1.74 17.15
CA LEU A 105 5.62 -0.87 18.32
C LEU A 105 5.54 0.61 17.91
N LYS A 106 6.44 1.06 17.05
CA LYS A 106 6.40 2.44 16.51
C LYS A 106 5.09 2.72 15.77
N LYS A 107 4.59 1.77 14.97
CA LYS A 107 3.29 1.91 14.30
C LYS A 107 2.13 2.06 15.27
N GLU A 108 2.10 1.25 16.33
CA GLU A 108 1.03 1.33 17.34
C GLU A 108 1.09 2.65 18.12
N ILE A 109 2.27 3.13 18.49
CA ILE A 109 2.46 4.44 19.13
C ILE A 109 1.93 5.55 18.22
N ILE A 110 2.28 5.54 16.92
CA ILE A 110 1.81 6.54 15.97
C ILE A 110 0.28 6.51 15.86
N LYS A 111 -0.33 5.34 15.76
CA LYS A 111 -1.80 5.22 15.73
C LYS A 111 -2.44 5.81 16.98
N TRP A 112 -1.84 5.55 18.14
CA TRP A 112 -2.32 6.07 19.42
C TRP A 112 -2.20 7.60 19.49
N LEU A 113 -1.06 8.18 19.08
CA LEU A 113 -0.85 9.63 19.00
C LEU A 113 -1.88 10.30 18.07
N VAL A 114 -2.10 9.72 16.90
CA VAL A 114 -3.12 10.22 15.94
C VAL A 114 -4.52 10.22 16.56
N LYS A 115 -4.90 9.18 17.32
CA LYS A 115 -6.18 9.14 18.04
C LYS A 115 -6.31 10.26 19.08
N LEU A 116 -5.20 10.69 19.67
CA LEU A 116 -5.16 11.80 20.63
C LEU A 116 -5.08 13.18 19.96
N GLY A 117 -5.09 13.25 18.62
CA GLY A 117 -4.96 14.52 17.89
C GLY A 117 -3.54 15.12 17.93
N ILE A 118 -2.56 14.34 18.38
CA ILE A 118 -1.14 14.76 18.43
C ILE A 118 -0.52 14.45 17.07
N LYS A 119 -0.05 15.50 16.37
CA LYS A 119 0.62 15.39 15.07
C LYS A 119 2.14 15.35 15.20
#